data_6ded1cdcbf2071e8fa4f141da5591243
#
_entry.id   6ded1cdcbf2071e8fa4f141da5591243
#
_cell.length_a   1.000
_cell.length_b   1.000
_cell.length_c   1.000
_cell.angle_alpha   90.00
_cell.angle_beta   90.00
_cell.angle_gamma   90.00
#
_symmetry.space_group_name_H-M   'P 1'
#
loop_
_entity.id
_entity.type
_entity.pdbx_description
1 polymer ?
#
loop_
_entity_poly.entity_id
_entity_poly.type
_entity_poly.pdbx_seq_one_letter_code
_entity_poly.pdbx_strand_id
1 'polypeptide(L)'
;MRILTRNPDHPKVKAEFNDPNIELVQGSFTDLAKVERTLEGVWGAYINTDGFTVGEKAETYYGLRIFELAASVPTMKHYVWSNLDYGLKKGGYRPEYHCGHYDGKGRIADWLTTKPFSTQADAFKWTVFTNGPYTEMLYGGNFLPKILDDGTRVFAAPLGKGHVPIITMPDLGYFARYIFDHPAETAGKNLELASDYLAWSDLAAAFTRVTGLPAIYQPVTYQQWLAAHPLKDGPAAVEDPSGMSFADNFRAWWRLFEDDVCTRDMEFCRRLHPKLQDIETWIRATGYDGRPKPLLKTFVDAADAKKRQT
;
A
#
# COMPACT_ATOMS: atom_id res chain seq x y z
N MET A 1 -12.43 -15.08 10.97
CA MET A 1 -11.83 -13.73 10.75
C MET A 1 -12.94 -12.71 10.57
N ARG A 2 -12.74 -11.44 10.98
CA ARG A 2 -13.74 -10.38 10.81
C ARG A 2 -13.16 -9.29 9.91
N ILE A 3 -13.93 -8.85 8.89
CA ILE A 3 -13.50 -7.85 7.92
C ILE A 3 -14.49 -6.69 7.91
N LEU A 4 -14.01 -5.48 8.22
CA LEU A 4 -14.78 -4.26 8.08
C LEU A 4 -14.75 -3.82 6.62
N THR A 5 -15.92 -3.71 5.98
CA THR A 5 -16.06 -3.30 4.58
C THR A 5 -17.26 -2.36 4.39
N ARG A 6 -17.14 -1.38 3.49
CA ARG A 6 -18.23 -0.43 3.19
C ARG A 6 -19.41 -1.09 2.51
N ASN A 7 -19.18 -2.12 1.71
CA ASN A 7 -20.24 -2.83 0.99
C ASN A 7 -20.00 -4.35 1.03
N PRO A 8 -20.51 -5.07 2.06
CA PRO A 8 -20.39 -6.51 2.16
C PRO A 8 -21.13 -7.27 1.05
N ASP A 9 -22.13 -6.64 0.43
CA ASP A 9 -22.95 -7.24 -0.63
C ASP A 9 -22.36 -7.10 -2.02
N HIS A 10 -21.25 -6.37 -2.17
CA HIS A 10 -20.60 -6.21 -3.47
C HIS A 10 -20.18 -7.58 -4.03
N PRO A 11 -20.50 -7.92 -5.30
CA PRO A 11 -20.23 -9.24 -5.87
C PRO A 11 -18.77 -9.68 -5.76
N LYS A 12 -17.81 -8.77 -5.99
CA LYS A 12 -16.38 -9.06 -5.84
C LYS A 12 -16.00 -9.38 -4.38
N VAL A 13 -16.57 -8.66 -3.40
CA VAL A 13 -16.31 -8.91 -1.98
C VAL A 13 -16.84 -10.28 -1.57
N LYS A 14 -18.07 -10.62 -1.99
CA LYS A 14 -18.64 -11.94 -1.74
C LYS A 14 -17.88 -13.08 -2.40
N ALA A 15 -17.38 -12.87 -3.62
CA ALA A 15 -16.59 -13.87 -4.32
C ALA A 15 -15.22 -14.11 -3.66
N GLU A 16 -14.56 -13.03 -3.24
CA GLU A 16 -13.22 -13.08 -2.63
C GLU A 16 -13.25 -13.65 -1.21
N PHE A 17 -14.27 -13.32 -0.41
CA PHE A 17 -14.38 -13.68 1.00
C PHE A 17 -15.49 -14.70 1.27
N ASN A 18 -15.69 -15.64 0.36
CA ASN A 18 -16.68 -16.72 0.47
C ASN A 18 -16.16 -17.90 1.33
N ASP A 19 -15.86 -17.62 2.60
CA ASP A 19 -15.41 -18.61 3.58
C ASP A 19 -16.30 -18.50 4.83
N PRO A 20 -16.85 -19.60 5.37
CA PRO A 20 -17.73 -19.58 6.55
C PRO A 20 -17.03 -19.05 7.83
N ASN A 21 -15.69 -19.03 7.85
CA ASN A 21 -14.93 -18.47 8.95
C ASN A 21 -14.68 -16.95 8.81
N ILE A 22 -15.22 -16.31 7.75
CA ILE A 22 -15.11 -14.88 7.52
C ILE A 22 -16.45 -14.20 7.79
N GLU A 23 -16.46 -13.29 8.75
CA GLU A 23 -17.56 -12.38 9.04
C GLU A 23 -17.32 -11.03 8.34
N LEU A 24 -18.21 -10.62 7.46
CA LEU A 24 -18.19 -9.31 6.83
C LEU A 24 -19.03 -8.33 7.67
N VAL A 25 -18.40 -7.27 8.17
CA VAL A 25 -19.06 -6.21 8.95
C VAL A 25 -19.18 -4.97 8.09
N GLN A 26 -20.41 -4.48 7.91
CA GLN A 26 -20.62 -3.24 7.16
C GLN A 26 -20.20 -2.03 7.98
N GLY A 27 -19.26 -1.24 7.44
CA GLY A 27 -18.79 -0.02 8.07
C GLY A 27 -17.59 0.59 7.36
N SER A 28 -17.15 1.74 7.85
CA SER A 28 -15.94 2.44 7.44
C SER A 28 -15.00 2.56 8.62
N PHE A 29 -13.70 2.66 8.37
CA PHE A 29 -12.72 2.99 9.41
C PHE A 29 -12.92 4.39 10.00
N THR A 30 -13.72 5.25 9.37
CA THR A 30 -14.11 6.57 9.88
C THR A 30 -15.26 6.52 10.88
N ASP A 31 -16.01 5.42 10.95
CA ASP A 31 -17.04 5.16 11.96
C ASP A 31 -16.39 4.45 13.17
N LEU A 32 -15.88 5.25 14.12
CA LEU A 32 -15.15 4.72 15.28
C LEU A 32 -16.01 3.81 16.16
N ALA A 33 -17.32 4.07 16.26
CA ALA A 33 -18.21 3.18 17.02
C ALA A 33 -18.38 1.81 16.34
N LYS A 34 -18.36 1.78 15.01
CA LYS A 34 -18.37 0.54 14.26
C LYS A 34 -17.03 -0.19 14.34
N VAL A 35 -15.91 0.55 14.30
CA VAL A 35 -14.57 0.00 14.49
C VAL A 35 -14.46 -0.65 15.88
N GLU A 36 -14.87 0.03 16.94
CA GLU A 36 -14.85 -0.48 18.31
C GLU A 36 -15.59 -1.82 18.41
N ARG A 37 -16.84 -1.88 17.93
CA ARG A 37 -17.63 -3.12 17.88
C ARG A 37 -16.97 -4.23 17.05
N THR A 38 -16.29 -3.85 15.96
CA THR A 38 -15.58 -4.82 15.12
C THR A 38 -14.37 -5.42 15.83
N LEU A 39 -13.75 -4.66 16.75
CA LEU A 39 -12.61 -5.08 17.55
C LEU A 39 -12.98 -5.87 18.80
N GLU A 40 -14.25 -5.91 19.21
CA GLU A 40 -14.70 -6.67 20.39
C GLU A 40 -14.36 -8.15 20.29
N GLY A 41 -13.68 -8.68 21.31
CA GLY A 41 -13.35 -10.10 21.44
C GLY A 41 -12.29 -10.62 20.46
N VAL A 42 -11.66 -9.77 19.65
CA VAL A 42 -10.59 -10.21 18.73
C VAL A 42 -9.26 -10.33 19.47
N TRP A 43 -8.46 -11.28 19.03
CA TRP A 43 -7.10 -11.51 19.55
C TRP A 43 -6.07 -10.59 18.89
N GLY A 44 -6.25 -10.27 17.61
CA GLY A 44 -5.33 -9.43 16.85
C GLY A 44 -6.04 -8.68 15.74
N ALA A 45 -5.45 -7.58 15.29
CA ALA A 45 -6.01 -6.76 14.22
C ALA A 45 -4.94 -6.29 13.24
N TYR A 46 -5.21 -6.45 11.95
CA TYR A 46 -4.45 -5.85 10.86
C TYR A 46 -5.22 -4.62 10.37
N ILE A 47 -4.66 -3.44 10.57
CA ILE A 47 -5.34 -2.18 10.28
C ILE A 47 -4.73 -1.52 9.06
N ASN A 48 -5.54 -1.35 8.03
CA ASN A 48 -5.21 -0.61 6.83
C ASN A 48 -6.27 0.47 6.57
N THR A 49 -5.86 1.71 6.50
CA THR A 49 -6.70 2.87 6.20
C THR A 49 -6.51 3.32 4.74
N ASP A 50 -7.35 4.22 4.27
CA ASP A 50 -7.37 4.69 2.89
C ASP A 50 -7.28 6.21 2.82
N GLY A 51 -6.05 6.72 2.77
CA GLY A 51 -5.74 8.14 2.66
C GLY A 51 -6.26 8.80 1.37
N PHE A 52 -6.44 8.03 0.29
CA PHE A 52 -7.05 8.53 -0.94
C PHE A 52 -8.56 8.79 -0.83
N THR A 53 -9.21 8.21 0.17
CA THR A 53 -10.60 8.57 0.48
C THR A 53 -10.65 9.81 1.34
N VAL A 54 -9.96 9.85 2.48
CA VAL A 54 -10.20 10.84 3.54
C VAL A 54 -9.16 11.96 3.63
N GLY A 55 -8.00 11.81 2.99
CA GLY A 55 -6.88 12.75 3.06
C GLY A 55 -5.98 12.54 4.27
N GLU A 56 -4.81 13.18 4.23
CA GLU A 56 -3.71 13.00 5.18
C GLU A 56 -4.11 13.27 6.64
N LYS A 57 -4.80 14.39 6.89
CA LYS A 57 -5.17 14.82 8.25
C LYS A 57 -6.17 13.86 8.88
N ALA A 58 -7.21 13.51 8.13
CA ALA A 58 -8.25 12.61 8.62
C ALA A 58 -7.70 11.18 8.78
N GLU A 59 -6.89 10.68 7.85
CA GLU A 59 -6.23 9.38 7.99
C GLU A 59 -5.38 9.32 9.25
N THR A 60 -4.58 10.36 9.52
CA THR A 60 -3.77 10.46 10.75
C THR A 60 -4.66 10.42 11.99
N TYR A 61 -5.74 11.23 12.03
CA TYR A 61 -6.66 11.25 13.17
C TYR A 61 -7.29 9.86 13.40
N TYR A 62 -7.89 9.26 12.38
CA TYR A 62 -8.56 7.97 12.52
C TYR A 62 -7.59 6.84 12.86
N GLY A 63 -6.39 6.83 12.28
CA GLY A 63 -5.39 5.83 12.60
C GLY A 63 -4.96 5.85 14.07
N LEU A 64 -4.75 7.05 14.65
CA LEU A 64 -4.45 7.22 16.07
C LEU A 64 -5.63 6.73 16.94
N ARG A 65 -6.87 7.12 16.61
CA ARG A 65 -8.07 6.71 17.35
C ARG A 65 -8.32 5.21 17.28
N ILE A 66 -8.09 4.57 16.15
CA ILE A 66 -8.23 3.12 15.97
C ILE A 66 -7.22 2.37 16.87
N PHE A 67 -5.97 2.85 16.94
CA PHE A 67 -4.99 2.26 17.86
C PHE A 67 -5.45 2.36 19.33
N GLU A 68 -5.94 3.53 19.75
CA GLU A 68 -6.42 3.71 21.13
C GLU A 68 -7.60 2.78 21.45
N LEU A 69 -8.55 2.63 20.53
CA LEU A 69 -9.65 1.68 20.66
C LEU A 69 -9.13 0.24 20.74
N ALA A 70 -8.21 -0.15 19.85
CA ALA A 70 -7.63 -1.49 19.88
C ALA A 70 -6.89 -1.78 21.19
N ALA A 71 -6.13 -0.82 21.70
CA ALA A 71 -5.40 -0.95 22.96
C ALA A 71 -6.32 -1.07 24.18
N SER A 72 -7.57 -0.59 24.10
CA SER A 72 -8.57 -0.71 25.17
C SER A 72 -9.31 -2.06 25.19
N VAL A 73 -9.21 -2.87 24.12
CA VAL A 73 -9.86 -4.19 24.05
C VAL A 73 -9.10 -5.22 24.89
N PRO A 74 -9.71 -5.81 25.92
CA PRO A 74 -8.98 -6.72 26.85
C PRO A 74 -8.41 -7.97 26.16
N THR A 75 -9.06 -8.45 25.09
CA THR A 75 -8.64 -9.65 24.35
C THR A 75 -7.56 -9.35 23.32
N MET A 76 -7.33 -8.09 22.97
CA MET A 76 -6.35 -7.69 21.96
C MET A 76 -4.93 -7.99 22.44
N LYS A 77 -4.20 -8.78 21.67
CA LYS A 77 -2.81 -9.14 21.95
C LYS A 77 -1.84 -8.59 20.91
N HIS A 78 -2.26 -8.45 19.67
CA HIS A 78 -1.35 -7.96 18.63
C HIS A 78 -2.07 -7.02 17.64
N TYR A 79 -1.63 -5.77 17.62
CA TYR A 79 -2.05 -4.74 16.68
C TYR A 79 -0.99 -4.60 15.56
N VAL A 80 -1.39 -4.70 14.31
CA VAL A 80 -0.52 -4.50 13.15
C VAL A 80 -1.01 -3.30 12.35
N TRP A 81 -0.16 -2.30 12.25
CA TRP A 81 -0.41 -1.11 11.42
C TRP A 81 0.15 -1.31 10.02
N SER A 82 -0.70 -1.36 9.01
CA SER A 82 -0.32 -1.35 7.60
C SER A 82 0.13 0.05 7.19
N ASN A 83 1.42 0.20 6.99
CA ASN A 83 2.10 1.47 6.83
C ASN A 83 2.66 1.67 5.43
N LEU A 84 2.94 2.93 5.11
CA LEU A 84 3.82 3.37 4.03
C LEU A 84 4.96 4.19 4.63
N ASP A 85 6.04 4.38 3.87
CA ASP A 85 7.18 5.16 4.35
C ASP A 85 6.76 6.57 4.79
N TYR A 86 7.32 7.06 5.90
CA TYR A 86 7.19 8.47 6.24
C TYR A 86 8.15 9.29 5.34
N GLY A 87 7.69 9.57 4.11
CA GLY A 87 8.51 10.15 3.07
C GLY A 87 9.11 11.49 3.44
N LEU A 88 8.29 12.39 4.00
CA LEU A 88 8.75 13.69 4.46
C LEU A 88 9.86 13.59 5.52
N LYS A 89 9.71 12.69 6.51
CA LYS A 89 10.73 12.48 7.56
C LYS A 89 12.00 11.84 6.99
N LYS A 90 11.88 10.79 6.18
CA LYS A 90 13.00 10.11 5.53
C LYS A 90 13.78 11.06 4.60
N GLY A 91 13.07 11.97 3.93
CA GLY A 91 13.63 13.03 3.10
C GLY A 91 14.18 14.25 3.86
N GLY A 92 14.32 14.16 5.20
CA GLY A 92 14.89 15.24 6.02
C GLY A 92 13.96 16.46 6.17
N TYR A 93 12.66 16.23 6.13
CA TYR A 93 11.61 17.25 6.20
C TYR A 93 11.66 18.29 5.08
N ARG A 94 12.28 17.98 3.96
CA ARG A 94 12.27 18.84 2.78
C ARG A 94 10.90 18.77 2.10
N PRO A 95 10.28 19.94 1.75
CA PRO A 95 8.90 19.98 1.24
C PRO A 95 8.65 19.16 -0.04
N GLU A 96 9.68 18.96 -0.87
CA GLU A 96 9.59 18.18 -2.10
C GLU A 96 9.28 16.71 -1.89
N TYR A 97 9.41 16.19 -0.66
CA TYR A 97 9.08 14.81 -0.29
C TYR A 97 7.76 14.71 0.48
N HIS A 98 7.01 15.81 0.63
CA HIS A 98 5.70 15.77 1.27
C HIS A 98 4.69 15.03 0.37
N CYS A 99 4.38 13.81 0.73
CA CYS A 99 3.45 12.92 0.03
C CYS A 99 2.31 12.51 0.98
N GLY A 100 1.15 13.16 0.86
CA GLY A 100 0.09 13.09 1.86
C GLY A 100 -0.37 11.67 2.21
N HIS A 101 -0.59 10.79 1.22
CA HIS A 101 -1.03 9.41 1.47
C HIS A 101 0.07 8.51 2.07
N TYR A 102 1.36 8.91 1.97
CA TYR A 102 2.48 8.26 2.66
C TYR A 102 2.64 8.84 4.06
N ASP A 103 2.64 10.17 4.17
CA ASP A 103 2.96 10.87 5.40
C ASP A 103 1.85 10.72 6.46
N GLY A 104 0.59 10.60 6.05
CA GLY A 104 -0.51 10.29 6.95
C GLY A 104 -0.28 8.98 7.70
N LYS A 105 0.05 7.91 6.98
CA LYS A 105 0.39 6.61 7.57
C LYS A 105 1.70 6.66 8.34
N GLY A 106 2.73 7.27 7.76
CA GLY A 106 4.06 7.37 8.36
C GLY A 106 4.07 8.10 9.70
N ARG A 107 3.26 9.17 9.88
CA ARG A 107 3.10 9.86 11.18
C ARG A 107 2.51 8.96 12.24
N ILE A 108 1.52 8.14 11.88
CA ILE A 108 0.94 7.18 12.81
C ILE A 108 1.99 6.15 13.23
N ALA A 109 2.76 5.63 12.28
CA ALA A 109 3.85 4.71 12.55
C ALA A 109 4.91 5.33 13.46
N ASP A 110 5.33 6.56 13.18
CA ASP A 110 6.30 7.29 14.01
C ASP A 110 5.81 7.50 15.44
N TRP A 111 4.53 7.85 15.60
CA TRP A 111 3.90 7.96 16.91
C TRP A 111 3.82 6.60 17.61
N LEU A 112 3.51 5.50 16.90
CA LEU A 112 3.48 4.15 17.47
C LEU A 112 4.84 3.75 18.06
N THR A 113 5.96 4.13 17.43
CA THR A 113 7.30 3.82 17.95
C THR A 113 7.59 4.47 19.31
N THR A 114 6.80 5.48 19.72
CA THR A 114 6.89 6.09 21.07
C THR A 114 6.08 5.34 22.14
N LYS A 115 5.26 4.35 21.74
CA LYS A 115 4.39 3.63 22.67
C LYS A 115 5.14 2.48 23.32
N PRO A 116 4.86 2.20 24.61
CA PRO A 116 5.40 1.01 25.25
C PRO A 116 4.89 -0.25 24.56
N PHE A 117 5.69 -1.29 24.58
CA PHE A 117 5.30 -2.63 24.13
C PHE A 117 5.87 -3.67 25.09
N SER A 118 5.32 -4.88 25.04
CA SER A 118 5.78 -5.99 25.87
C SER A 118 6.05 -7.21 24.99
N THR A 119 7.09 -7.96 25.32
CA THR A 119 7.39 -9.26 24.72
C THR A 119 6.70 -10.43 25.43
N GLN A 120 6.02 -10.19 26.57
CA GLN A 120 5.26 -11.21 27.27
C GLN A 120 4.10 -11.73 26.40
N ALA A 121 3.84 -13.02 26.47
CA ALA A 121 2.86 -13.68 25.59
C ALA A 121 1.48 -13.03 25.61
N ASP A 122 0.97 -12.74 26.80
CA ASP A 122 -0.40 -12.25 27.01
C ASP A 122 -0.54 -10.71 27.02
N ALA A 123 0.57 -9.97 26.90
CA ALA A 123 0.51 -8.52 26.88
C ALA A 123 0.15 -7.99 25.49
N PHE A 124 -0.48 -6.81 25.46
CA PHE A 124 -0.71 -6.07 24.20
C PHE A 124 0.61 -5.71 23.53
N LYS A 125 0.65 -5.93 22.22
CA LYS A 125 1.79 -5.63 21.34
C LYS A 125 1.35 -4.86 20.14
N TRP A 126 2.26 -4.11 19.56
CA TRP A 126 2.07 -3.50 18.24
C TRP A 126 3.26 -3.80 17.34
N THR A 127 3.00 -3.83 16.04
CA THR A 127 4.00 -3.91 14.98
C THR A 127 3.59 -2.97 13.85
N VAL A 128 4.53 -2.23 13.31
CA VAL A 128 4.35 -1.46 12.08
C VAL A 128 4.86 -2.31 10.92
N PHE A 129 4.02 -2.50 9.92
CA PHE A 129 4.36 -3.16 8.67
C PHE A 129 4.42 -2.12 7.55
N THR A 130 5.61 -1.61 7.26
CA THR A 130 5.84 -0.65 6.18
C THR A 130 6.07 -1.42 4.88
N ASN A 131 5.15 -1.28 3.95
CA ASN A 131 5.24 -1.85 2.61
C ASN A 131 5.48 -0.75 1.55
N GLY A 132 5.45 -1.12 0.28
CA GLY A 132 5.55 -0.23 -0.86
C GLY A 132 4.36 -0.35 -1.79
N PRO A 133 4.45 0.20 -3.01
CA PRO A 133 3.46 0.02 -4.04
C PRO A 133 3.26 -1.44 -4.41
N TYR A 134 2.01 -1.81 -4.71
CA TYR A 134 1.70 -3.18 -5.10
C TYR A 134 2.17 -3.47 -6.52
N THR A 135 2.79 -4.63 -6.72
CA THR A 135 3.21 -5.11 -8.05
C THR A 135 2.02 -5.18 -9.02
N GLU A 136 0.83 -5.47 -8.48
CA GLU A 136 -0.43 -5.52 -9.22
C GLU A 136 -0.83 -4.17 -9.85
N MET A 137 -0.22 -3.04 -9.45
CA MET A 137 -0.36 -1.75 -10.13
C MET A 137 0.17 -1.77 -11.58
N LEU A 138 0.93 -2.81 -11.96
CA LEU A 138 1.30 -3.09 -13.35
C LEU A 138 0.09 -3.48 -14.23
N TYR A 139 -1.00 -3.96 -13.64
CA TYR A 139 -2.26 -4.23 -14.38
C TYR A 139 -3.14 -2.99 -14.57
N GLY A 140 -2.82 -1.90 -13.88
CA GLY A 140 -3.57 -0.65 -13.94
C GLY A 140 -2.93 0.45 -13.10
N GLY A 141 -3.47 1.66 -13.14
CA GLY A 141 -2.93 2.79 -12.38
C GLY A 141 -1.60 3.31 -12.91
N ASN A 142 -0.69 3.65 -12.00
CA ASN A 142 0.51 4.42 -12.31
C ASN A 142 1.64 3.63 -12.99
N PHE A 143 1.56 2.30 -13.01
CA PHE A 143 2.62 1.42 -13.52
C PHE A 143 2.24 0.71 -14.82
N LEU A 144 1.00 0.88 -15.30
CA LEU A 144 0.54 0.23 -16.54
C LEU A 144 1.38 0.68 -17.74
N PRO A 145 2.01 -0.25 -18.48
CA PRO A 145 2.77 0.11 -19.67
C PRO A 145 1.86 0.52 -20.82
N LYS A 146 2.37 1.40 -21.68
CA LYS A 146 1.77 1.62 -22.99
C LYS A 146 2.22 0.51 -23.95
N ILE A 147 1.28 -0.03 -24.73
CA ILE A 147 1.58 -1.00 -25.79
C ILE A 147 1.57 -0.25 -27.13
N LEU A 148 2.69 -0.31 -27.85
CA LEU A 148 2.82 0.28 -29.19
C LEU A 148 2.24 -0.66 -30.26
N ASP A 149 2.08 -0.13 -31.47
CA ASP A 149 1.51 -0.88 -32.62
C ASP A 149 2.35 -2.11 -33.03
N ASP A 150 3.67 -2.05 -32.77
CA ASP A 150 4.60 -3.17 -32.98
C ASP A 150 4.59 -4.19 -31.84
N GLY A 151 3.76 -3.97 -30.82
CA GLY A 151 3.65 -4.81 -29.65
C GLY A 151 4.67 -4.51 -28.54
N THR A 152 5.53 -3.52 -28.67
CA THR A 152 6.50 -3.13 -27.62
C THR A 152 5.77 -2.55 -26.42
N ARG A 153 6.12 -3.03 -25.19
CA ARG A 153 5.64 -2.50 -23.93
C ARG A 153 6.57 -1.38 -23.47
N VAL A 154 6.00 -0.20 -23.28
CA VAL A 154 6.75 0.98 -22.82
C VAL A 154 6.39 1.26 -21.37
N PHE A 155 7.30 0.96 -20.46
CA PHE A 155 7.20 1.32 -19.06
C PHE A 155 7.72 2.75 -18.88
N ALA A 156 6.82 3.74 -18.95
CA ALA A 156 7.16 5.15 -18.83
C ALA A 156 6.97 5.64 -17.39
N ALA A 157 8.04 6.16 -16.77
CA ALA A 157 8.00 6.67 -15.40
C ALA A 157 9.01 7.79 -15.17
N PRO A 158 8.70 8.79 -14.32
CA PRO A 158 9.64 9.83 -13.91
C PRO A 158 10.51 9.35 -12.73
N LEU A 159 11.24 8.26 -12.96
CA LEU A 159 12.01 7.56 -11.94
C LEU A 159 13.53 7.69 -12.12
N GLY A 160 13.98 8.18 -13.29
CA GLY A 160 15.41 8.27 -13.57
C GLY A 160 16.11 6.92 -13.40
N LYS A 161 17.06 6.85 -12.49
CA LYS A 161 17.79 5.64 -12.08
C LYS A 161 17.37 5.10 -10.72
N GLY A 162 16.36 5.70 -10.09
CA GLY A 162 15.88 5.30 -8.76
C GLY A 162 15.13 3.98 -8.77
N HIS A 163 14.72 3.54 -7.58
CA HIS A 163 14.11 2.23 -7.37
C HIS A 163 12.77 2.35 -6.63
N VAL A 164 11.89 1.41 -6.89
CA VAL A 164 10.59 1.30 -6.20
C VAL A 164 10.58 0.02 -5.37
N PRO A 165 10.32 0.09 -4.06
CA PRO A 165 10.15 -1.10 -3.22
C PRO A 165 8.75 -1.69 -3.44
N ILE A 166 8.60 -2.53 -4.48
CA ILE A 166 7.33 -3.17 -4.79
C ILE A 166 7.05 -4.36 -3.89
N ILE A 167 5.76 -4.63 -3.65
CA ILE A 167 5.32 -5.81 -2.91
C ILE A 167 4.21 -6.54 -3.66
N THR A 168 4.33 -7.87 -3.80
CA THR A 168 3.27 -8.70 -4.37
C THR A 168 2.19 -8.97 -3.32
N MET A 169 0.93 -9.15 -3.73
CA MET A 169 -0.16 -9.48 -2.79
C MET A 169 0.08 -10.79 -2.03
N PRO A 170 0.62 -11.87 -2.64
CA PRO A 170 0.98 -13.08 -1.89
C PRO A 170 2.04 -12.83 -0.80
N ASP A 171 3.10 -12.07 -1.10
CA ASP A 171 4.14 -11.78 -0.13
C ASP A 171 3.66 -10.85 0.99
N LEU A 172 2.79 -9.88 0.66
CA LEU A 172 2.13 -9.04 1.66
C LEU A 172 1.34 -9.90 2.65
N GLY A 173 0.56 -10.87 2.13
CA GLY A 173 -0.17 -11.82 2.94
C GLY A 173 0.74 -12.69 3.81
N TYR A 174 1.86 -13.18 3.25
CA TYR A 174 2.86 -13.94 3.99
C TYR A 174 3.46 -13.12 5.14
N PHE A 175 3.92 -11.90 4.88
CA PHE A 175 4.51 -11.04 5.89
C PHE A 175 3.50 -10.65 6.99
N ALA A 176 2.25 -10.33 6.61
CA ALA A 176 1.20 -10.08 7.58
C ALA A 176 0.99 -11.28 8.50
N ARG A 177 0.96 -12.50 7.95
CA ARG A 177 0.86 -13.75 8.71
C ARG A 177 2.09 -13.98 9.57
N TYR A 178 3.30 -13.78 9.02
CA TYR A 178 4.56 -13.91 9.77
C TYR A 178 4.57 -13.02 11.03
N ILE A 179 4.10 -11.79 10.90
CA ILE A 179 4.03 -10.85 12.04
C ILE A 179 3.16 -11.41 13.16
N PHE A 180 2.00 -11.97 12.85
CA PHE A 180 1.12 -12.57 13.86
C PHE A 180 1.66 -13.88 14.44
N ASP A 181 2.38 -14.69 13.65
CA ASP A 181 2.95 -15.95 14.09
C ASP A 181 4.24 -15.77 14.91
N HIS A 182 4.94 -14.61 14.76
CA HIS A 182 6.21 -14.31 15.44
C HIS A 182 6.16 -13.03 16.28
N PRO A 183 5.18 -12.89 17.21
CA PRO A 183 4.98 -11.64 17.95
C PRO A 183 6.18 -11.28 18.84
N ALA A 184 6.94 -12.27 19.33
CA ALA A 184 8.14 -12.02 20.13
C ALA A 184 9.27 -11.34 19.33
N GLU A 185 9.34 -11.60 18.02
CA GLU A 185 10.37 -11.06 17.14
C GLU A 185 9.97 -9.72 16.54
N THR A 186 8.66 -9.47 16.38
CA THR A 186 8.12 -8.34 15.61
C THR A 186 7.55 -7.22 16.47
N ALA A 187 7.21 -7.49 17.74
CA ALA A 187 6.65 -6.50 18.65
C ALA A 187 7.56 -5.27 18.82
N GLY A 188 6.96 -4.08 18.77
CA GLY A 188 7.64 -2.80 18.95
C GLY A 188 8.53 -2.39 17.76
N LYS A 189 8.44 -3.09 16.64
CA LYS A 189 9.28 -2.81 15.46
C LYS A 189 8.49 -2.21 14.31
N ASN A 190 9.19 -1.40 13.51
CA ASN A 190 8.78 -1.06 12.16
C ASN A 190 9.52 -1.98 11.18
N LEU A 191 8.80 -2.85 10.50
CA LEU A 191 9.32 -3.77 9.51
C LEU A 191 9.11 -3.18 8.11
N GLU A 192 10.19 -2.73 7.50
CA GLU A 192 10.18 -2.17 6.14
C GLU A 192 10.44 -3.29 5.13
N LEU A 193 9.36 -3.80 4.52
CA LEU A 193 9.39 -5.02 3.72
C LEU A 193 8.94 -4.75 2.28
N ALA A 194 9.51 -5.52 1.35
CA ALA A 194 9.18 -5.49 -0.07
C ALA A 194 9.43 -6.88 -0.67
N SER A 195 8.82 -7.15 -1.82
CA SER A 195 9.13 -8.32 -2.65
C SER A 195 10.38 -8.08 -3.47
N ASP A 196 10.52 -6.87 -4.01
CA ASP A 196 11.66 -6.47 -4.81
C ASP A 196 11.95 -4.97 -4.62
N TYR A 197 13.21 -4.57 -4.86
CA TYR A 197 13.64 -3.18 -4.89
C TYR A 197 14.12 -2.87 -6.31
N LEU A 198 13.20 -2.35 -7.13
CA LEU A 198 13.21 -2.51 -8.58
C LEU A 198 13.46 -1.20 -9.33
N ALA A 199 14.53 -1.14 -10.14
CA ALA A 199 14.67 -0.13 -11.17
C ALA A 199 13.77 -0.45 -12.38
N TRP A 200 13.21 0.57 -13.04
CA TRP A 200 12.30 0.35 -14.18
C TRP A 200 13.02 -0.22 -15.42
N SER A 201 14.31 0.01 -15.56
CA SER A 201 15.16 -0.66 -16.56
C SER A 201 15.18 -2.18 -16.35
N ASP A 202 15.28 -2.61 -15.09
CA ASP A 202 15.32 -4.02 -14.74
C ASP A 202 13.95 -4.68 -14.90
N LEU A 203 12.86 -3.94 -14.61
CA LEU A 203 11.49 -4.36 -14.92
C LEU A 203 11.33 -4.67 -16.42
N ALA A 204 11.73 -3.75 -17.29
CA ALA A 204 11.61 -3.94 -18.75
C ALA A 204 12.46 -5.12 -19.23
N ALA A 205 13.68 -5.24 -18.71
CA ALA A 205 14.59 -6.36 -19.05
C ALA A 205 14.03 -7.71 -18.56
N ALA A 206 13.54 -7.77 -17.32
CA ALA A 206 12.92 -8.95 -16.74
C ALA A 206 11.66 -9.37 -17.51
N PHE A 207 10.81 -8.40 -17.85
CA PHE A 207 9.62 -8.64 -18.67
C PHE A 207 9.98 -9.30 -20.00
N THR A 208 10.96 -8.75 -20.74
CA THR A 208 11.39 -9.31 -22.03
C THR A 208 11.97 -10.71 -21.87
N ARG A 209 12.81 -10.95 -20.85
CA ARG A 209 13.41 -12.28 -20.59
C ARG A 209 12.34 -13.34 -20.30
N VAL A 210 11.32 -12.99 -19.53
CA VAL A 210 10.31 -13.95 -19.10
C VAL A 210 9.26 -14.21 -20.16
N THR A 211 8.79 -13.16 -20.83
CA THR A 211 7.66 -13.26 -21.78
C THR A 211 8.06 -13.45 -23.22
N GLY A 212 9.29 -13.12 -23.60
CA GLY A 212 9.73 -13.04 -24.99
C GLY A 212 9.16 -11.82 -25.75
N LEU A 213 8.34 -10.99 -25.11
CA LEU A 213 7.74 -9.80 -25.72
C LEU A 213 8.67 -8.59 -25.55
N PRO A 214 8.81 -7.71 -26.56
CA PRO A 214 9.68 -6.56 -26.45
C PRO A 214 9.16 -5.56 -25.42
N ALA A 215 10.06 -5.10 -24.56
CA ALA A 215 9.78 -4.07 -23.57
C ALA A 215 10.96 -3.11 -23.40
N ILE A 216 10.64 -1.85 -23.15
CA ILE A 216 11.62 -0.80 -22.86
C ILE A 216 11.18 0.02 -21.65
N TYR A 217 12.14 0.52 -20.89
CA TYR A 217 11.94 1.61 -19.97
C TYR A 217 12.12 2.94 -20.70
N GLN A 218 11.15 3.82 -20.59
CA GLN A 218 11.21 5.18 -21.09
C GLN A 218 11.23 6.16 -19.94
N PRO A 219 12.38 6.73 -19.56
CA PRO A 219 12.41 7.81 -18.60
C PRO A 219 11.69 9.03 -19.17
N VAL A 220 10.78 9.59 -18.38
CA VAL A 220 10.00 10.78 -18.72
C VAL A 220 10.15 11.81 -17.61
N THR A 221 9.88 13.09 -17.91
CA THR A 221 9.75 14.08 -16.83
C THR A 221 8.44 13.89 -16.09
N TYR A 222 8.39 14.39 -14.85
CA TYR A 222 7.15 14.38 -14.08
C TYR A 222 6.00 15.09 -14.82
N GLN A 223 6.27 16.18 -15.51
CA GLN A 223 5.28 16.94 -16.29
C GLN A 223 4.70 16.11 -17.45
N GLN A 224 5.55 15.34 -18.14
CA GLN A 224 5.11 14.44 -19.23
C GLN A 224 4.23 13.32 -18.69
N TRP A 225 4.62 12.72 -17.56
CA TRP A 225 3.81 11.69 -16.88
C TRP A 225 2.47 12.26 -16.42
N LEU A 226 2.47 13.41 -15.74
CA LEU A 226 1.25 14.05 -15.22
C LEU A 226 0.29 14.44 -16.35
N ALA A 227 0.81 14.98 -17.48
CA ALA A 227 -0.02 15.40 -18.62
C ALA A 227 -0.84 14.24 -19.21
N ALA A 228 -0.35 13.01 -19.12
CA ALA A 228 -1.04 11.81 -19.57
C ALA A 228 -2.02 11.23 -18.51
N HIS A 229 -2.00 11.73 -17.27
CA HIS A 229 -2.79 11.14 -16.19
C HIS A 229 -4.22 11.73 -16.11
N PRO A 230 -5.28 10.90 -16.04
CA PRO A 230 -6.68 11.36 -16.08
C PRO A 230 -7.10 12.20 -14.86
N LEU A 231 -6.42 12.05 -13.71
CA LEU A 231 -6.76 12.75 -12.46
C LEU A 231 -5.87 13.97 -12.16
N LYS A 232 -5.09 14.43 -13.13
CA LYS A 232 -4.07 15.49 -12.95
C LYS A 232 -4.58 16.79 -12.30
N ASP A 233 -5.83 17.16 -12.54
CA ASP A 233 -6.43 18.41 -12.07
C ASP A 233 -7.30 18.21 -10.81
N GLY A 234 -7.29 17.01 -10.22
CA GLY A 234 -8.11 16.67 -9.06
C GLY A 234 -7.38 16.79 -7.73
N PRO A 235 -8.11 16.62 -6.61
CA PRO A 235 -7.51 16.45 -5.29
C PRO A 235 -6.87 15.07 -5.17
N ALA A 236 -5.89 14.93 -4.27
CA ALA A 236 -5.30 13.63 -3.93
C ALA A 236 -6.29 12.72 -3.18
N ALA A 237 -7.22 13.30 -2.43
CA ALA A 237 -8.22 12.59 -1.65
C ALA A 237 -9.65 13.03 -2.01
N VAL A 238 -10.55 12.08 -2.16
CA VAL A 238 -11.93 12.31 -2.63
C VAL A 238 -12.75 13.16 -1.65
N GLU A 239 -12.58 12.94 -0.35
CA GLU A 239 -13.32 13.61 0.72
C GLU A 239 -12.59 14.84 1.29
N ASP A 240 -11.38 15.16 0.78
CA ASP A 240 -10.61 16.35 1.14
C ASP A 240 -10.24 17.16 -0.12
N PRO A 241 -11.21 17.83 -0.75
CA PRO A 241 -10.98 18.57 -1.98
C PRO A 241 -10.12 19.84 -1.78
N SER A 242 -10.00 20.31 -0.54
CA SER A 242 -9.15 21.45 -0.16
C SER A 242 -7.75 21.04 0.30
N GLY A 243 -7.49 19.76 0.38
CA GLY A 243 -6.20 19.20 0.75
C GLY A 243 -5.18 19.24 -0.38
N MET A 244 -4.20 18.35 -0.31
CA MET A 244 -3.16 18.25 -1.34
C MET A 244 -3.74 17.91 -2.71
N SER A 245 -3.24 18.55 -3.78
CA SER A 245 -3.62 18.20 -5.15
C SER A 245 -3.06 16.82 -5.54
N PHE A 246 -3.71 16.16 -6.51
CA PHE A 246 -3.16 14.93 -7.11
C PHE A 246 -1.75 15.19 -7.66
N ALA A 247 -1.58 16.32 -8.37
CA ALA A 247 -0.31 16.69 -8.98
C ALA A 247 0.82 16.83 -7.93
N ASP A 248 0.60 17.52 -6.82
CA ASP A 248 1.65 17.69 -5.80
C ASP A 248 1.93 16.38 -5.05
N ASN A 249 0.88 15.64 -4.72
CA ASN A 249 1.01 14.36 -4.02
C ASN A 249 1.86 13.35 -4.83
N PHE A 250 1.57 13.20 -6.13
CA PHE A 250 2.31 12.25 -6.97
C PHE A 250 3.66 12.78 -7.46
N ARG A 251 3.87 14.10 -7.45
CA ARG A 251 5.22 14.66 -7.66
C ARG A 251 6.16 14.23 -6.54
N ALA A 252 5.72 14.40 -5.30
CA ALA A 252 6.49 13.97 -4.14
C ALA A 252 6.67 12.44 -4.12
N TRP A 253 5.61 11.68 -4.44
CA TRP A 253 5.65 10.22 -4.48
C TRP A 253 6.70 9.68 -5.46
N TRP A 254 6.76 10.20 -6.69
CA TRP A 254 7.79 9.81 -7.65
C TRP A 254 9.18 10.27 -7.20
N ARG A 255 9.26 11.44 -6.60
CA ARG A 255 10.53 11.98 -6.07
C ARG A 255 11.13 11.11 -4.98
N LEU A 256 10.31 10.52 -4.11
CA LEU A 256 10.76 9.57 -3.08
C LEU A 256 11.51 8.37 -3.67
N PHE A 257 11.12 7.92 -4.84
CA PHE A 257 11.73 6.78 -5.53
C PHE A 257 12.86 7.20 -6.46
N GLU A 258 12.71 8.32 -7.18
CA GLU A 258 13.77 8.87 -8.03
C GLU A 258 15.06 9.13 -7.25
N ASP A 259 14.94 9.61 -6.00
CA ASP A 259 16.07 9.94 -5.12
C ASP A 259 16.41 8.80 -4.12
N ASP A 260 15.82 7.61 -4.26
CA ASP A 260 16.02 6.46 -3.38
C ASP A 260 15.82 6.79 -1.88
N VAL A 261 14.84 7.63 -1.54
CA VAL A 261 14.51 7.97 -0.14
C VAL A 261 13.85 6.79 0.58
N CYS A 262 13.08 5.97 -0.17
CA CYS A 262 12.39 4.79 0.33
C CYS A 262 13.14 3.52 -0.01
N THR A 263 14.22 3.22 0.72
CA THR A 263 15.05 2.00 0.51
C THR A 263 14.49 0.78 1.23
N ARG A 264 14.98 -0.42 0.86
CA ARG A 264 14.69 -1.68 1.55
C ARG A 264 15.94 -2.53 1.74
N ASP A 265 16.05 -3.18 2.91
CA ASP A 265 17.00 -4.26 3.14
C ASP A 265 16.43 -5.58 2.56
N MET A 266 16.76 -5.86 1.31
CA MET A 266 16.28 -7.06 0.62
C MET A 266 16.86 -8.35 1.18
N GLU A 267 18.02 -8.30 1.84
CA GLU A 267 18.56 -9.46 2.55
C GLU A 267 17.71 -9.78 3.77
N PHE A 268 17.31 -8.77 4.54
CA PHE A 268 16.37 -8.93 5.64
C PHE A 268 15.03 -9.48 5.17
N CYS A 269 14.46 -8.95 4.08
CA CYS A 269 13.21 -9.44 3.51
C CYS A 269 13.31 -10.95 3.16
N ARG A 270 14.39 -11.38 2.50
CA ARG A 270 14.62 -12.78 2.14
C ARG A 270 14.85 -13.68 3.35
N ARG A 271 15.47 -13.18 4.42
CA ARG A 271 15.59 -13.96 5.67
C ARG A 271 14.24 -14.27 6.29
N LEU A 272 13.31 -13.29 6.28
CA LEU A 272 11.95 -13.49 6.80
C LEU A 272 11.10 -14.34 5.85
N HIS A 273 11.28 -14.21 4.55
CA HIS A 273 10.51 -14.91 3.53
C HIS A 273 11.43 -15.57 2.49
N PRO A 274 11.92 -16.80 2.73
CA PRO A 274 12.85 -17.48 1.82
C PRO A 274 12.32 -17.73 0.40
N LYS A 275 11.00 -17.64 0.19
CA LYS A 275 10.33 -17.80 -1.11
C LYS A 275 9.83 -16.47 -1.67
N LEU A 276 10.46 -15.37 -1.27
CA LEU A 276 10.12 -14.02 -1.71
C LEU A 276 10.10 -13.93 -3.25
N GLN A 277 9.04 -13.33 -3.80
CA GLN A 277 8.84 -13.25 -5.24
C GLN A 277 9.50 -11.97 -5.78
N ASP A 278 10.62 -12.12 -6.49
CA ASP A 278 11.12 -11.05 -7.34
C ASP A 278 10.19 -10.81 -8.55
N ILE A 279 10.45 -9.76 -9.31
CA ILE A 279 9.60 -9.38 -10.44
C ILE A 279 9.53 -10.47 -11.52
N GLU A 280 10.61 -11.23 -11.77
CA GLU A 280 10.60 -12.32 -12.73
C GLU A 280 9.70 -13.48 -12.29
N THR A 281 9.83 -13.87 -11.02
CA THR A 281 8.99 -14.90 -10.40
C THR A 281 7.52 -14.52 -10.47
N TRP A 282 7.19 -13.26 -10.16
CA TRP A 282 5.82 -12.77 -10.24
C TRP A 282 5.28 -12.76 -11.67
N ILE A 283 6.07 -12.29 -12.67
CA ILE A 283 5.66 -12.32 -14.08
C ILE A 283 5.37 -13.75 -14.53
N ARG A 284 6.23 -14.71 -14.19
CA ARG A 284 6.03 -16.14 -14.51
C ARG A 284 4.77 -16.71 -13.86
N ALA A 285 4.60 -16.46 -12.56
CA ALA A 285 3.49 -17.01 -11.77
C ALA A 285 2.13 -16.47 -12.22
N THR A 286 2.06 -15.21 -12.65
CA THR A 286 0.81 -14.55 -13.03
C THR A 286 0.51 -14.58 -14.53
N GLY A 287 1.49 -14.94 -15.36
CA GLY A 287 1.40 -14.83 -16.80
C GLY A 287 1.23 -13.38 -17.28
N TYR A 288 1.83 -12.42 -16.54
CA TYR A 288 1.73 -11.00 -16.88
C TYR A 288 2.32 -10.71 -18.25
N ASP A 289 1.52 -10.10 -19.14
CA ASP A 289 1.86 -9.81 -20.54
C ASP A 289 1.82 -8.29 -20.88
N GLY A 290 1.70 -7.44 -19.86
CA GLY A 290 1.62 -5.99 -20.01
C GLY A 290 0.21 -5.45 -20.28
N ARG A 291 -0.82 -6.31 -20.37
CA ARG A 291 -2.20 -5.88 -20.59
C ARG A 291 -2.90 -5.53 -19.28
N PRO A 292 -3.84 -4.57 -19.30
CA PRO A 292 -4.61 -4.23 -18.11
C PRO A 292 -5.50 -5.40 -17.68
N LYS A 293 -5.67 -5.54 -16.36
CA LYS A 293 -6.68 -6.41 -15.75
C LYS A 293 -7.50 -5.60 -14.73
N PRO A 294 -8.77 -5.97 -14.48
CA PRO A 294 -9.57 -5.32 -13.44
C PRO A 294 -8.91 -5.47 -12.06
N LEU A 295 -8.65 -4.36 -11.40
CA LEU A 295 -8.22 -4.34 -10.00
C LEU A 295 -9.44 -4.23 -9.08
N LEU A 296 -9.29 -4.63 -7.81
CA LEU A 296 -10.37 -4.53 -6.80
C LEU A 296 -10.82 -3.08 -6.58
N LYS A 297 -9.87 -2.15 -6.60
CA LYS A 297 -10.12 -0.70 -6.51
C LYS A 297 -9.20 0.04 -7.47
N THR A 298 -9.78 0.91 -8.28
CA THR A 298 -9.03 1.91 -9.06
C THR A 298 -9.36 3.30 -8.52
N PHE A 299 -8.48 4.29 -8.77
CA PHE A 299 -8.78 5.70 -8.45
C PHE A 299 -10.05 6.18 -9.17
N VAL A 300 -10.35 5.64 -10.35
CA VAL A 300 -11.54 5.95 -11.13
C VAL A 300 -12.80 5.44 -10.43
N ASP A 301 -12.76 4.25 -9.83
CA ASP A 301 -13.91 3.68 -9.11
C ASP A 301 -14.33 4.54 -7.91
N ALA A 302 -13.37 5.20 -7.23
CA ALA A 302 -13.66 6.10 -6.12
C ALA A 302 -14.35 7.40 -6.60
N ALA A 303 -13.95 7.95 -7.74
CA ALA A 303 -14.56 9.13 -8.34
C ALA A 303 -15.97 8.84 -8.90
N ASP A 304 -16.17 7.66 -9.50
CA ASP A 304 -17.46 7.24 -10.04
C ASP A 304 -18.47 6.85 -8.95
N ALA A 305 -18.01 6.34 -7.81
CA ALA A 305 -18.88 6.08 -6.65
C ALA A 305 -19.52 7.37 -6.11
N LYS A 306 -18.80 8.49 -6.17
CA LYS A 306 -19.34 9.79 -5.74
C LYS A 306 -20.37 10.36 -6.73
N LYS A 307 -20.18 10.16 -8.03
CA LYS A 307 -21.15 10.58 -9.07
C LYS A 307 -22.49 9.83 -9.02
N ARG A 308 -22.51 8.62 -8.43
CA ARG A 308 -23.73 7.81 -8.29
C ARG A 308 -24.50 8.09 -7.01
N GLN A 309 -23.96 8.92 -6.09
CA GLN A 309 -24.59 9.34 -4.83
C GLN A 309 -25.14 10.77 -4.90
N THR A 310 -24.89 11.51 -5.97
CA THR A 310 -25.49 12.81 -6.33
C THR A 310 -26.54 12.63 -7.42
#